data_71724a6ec8728bbefadc6dd068d40689
#
_entry.id   71724a6ec8728bbefadc6dd068d40689
#
_cell.length_a   1.000
_cell.length_b   1.000
_cell.length_c   1.000
_cell.angle_alpha   90.00
_cell.angle_beta   90.00
_cell.angle_gamma   90.00
#
_symmetry.space_group_name_H-M   'P 1'
#
loop_
_entity.id
_entity.type
_entity.pdbx_description
1 polymer ?
#
loop_
_entity_poly.entity_id
_entity_poly.type
_entity_poly.pdbx_seq_one_letter_code
_entity_poly.pdbx_strand_id
1 'polypeptide(L)'
;MSVVTETNLPLKVFKKGKVRDVYEIDDKLLLVVTDRISAFDYVLHEPIPNKGICLTQISKFWFDFFKDTVPSHVVATEIVDFPGELHAFKEMLAGRTMLVKKAEVFPVECIVRGYLSGSAWKSYQKDGMVCGIKLPSELQESEQFDVPLFTPSTKAETGHDINISFEKMKEIVGEEDAVKIKELSLKIYKEGAEYARKKGIIIADTKFEFGKIGDQIIIVDEILTPDSSRFWPADKYEPGCSQPSFDKQYVRDYLSSTGWDKNSNPPHLPEEVVAETQRRYQDAYEMITGKKFNFE
;
A
#
# COMPACT_ATOMS: atom_id res chain seq x y z
N MET A 1 -1.37 19.64 12.27
CA MET A 1 -0.95 19.99 10.89
C MET A 1 -2.16 20.23 9.98
N SER A 2 -2.01 21.03 8.93
CA SER A 2 -3.06 21.26 7.94
C SER A 2 -3.29 20.02 7.07
N VAL A 3 -4.55 19.82 6.65
CA VAL A 3 -4.90 18.80 5.64
C VAL A 3 -4.28 19.18 4.29
N VAL A 4 -3.61 18.25 3.64
CA VAL A 4 -2.95 18.45 2.35
C VAL A 4 -3.63 17.58 1.29
N THR A 5 -4.41 18.22 0.42
CA THR A 5 -5.08 17.57 -0.72
C THR A 5 -4.37 17.83 -2.04
N GLU A 6 -3.68 18.95 -2.14
CA GLU A 6 -2.90 19.34 -3.32
C GLU A 6 -1.52 19.82 -2.88
N THR A 7 -0.53 19.57 -3.72
CA THR A 7 0.80 20.11 -3.56
C THR A 7 1.17 20.99 -4.74
N ASN A 8 1.80 22.12 -4.45
CA ASN A 8 2.27 23.04 -5.47
C ASN A 8 3.69 23.51 -5.11
N LEU A 9 4.67 22.74 -5.59
CA LEU A 9 6.08 22.98 -5.35
C LEU A 9 6.73 23.61 -6.59
N PRO A 10 7.78 24.42 -6.45
CA PRO A 10 8.53 25.01 -7.56
C PRO A 10 9.43 23.96 -8.24
N LEU A 11 8.92 22.76 -8.44
CA LEU A 11 9.60 21.62 -9.03
C LEU A 11 8.81 21.10 -10.24
N LYS A 12 9.49 20.42 -11.14
CA LYS A 12 8.83 19.77 -12.26
C LYS A 12 7.98 18.60 -11.77
N VAL A 13 6.69 18.63 -12.11
CA VAL A 13 5.80 17.51 -11.82
C VAL A 13 6.21 16.32 -12.67
N PHE A 14 6.53 15.19 -12.01
CA PHE A 14 6.76 13.92 -12.67
C PHE A 14 5.42 13.18 -12.90
N LYS A 15 4.59 13.09 -11.84
CA LYS A 15 3.26 12.45 -11.91
C LYS A 15 2.37 12.94 -10.78
N LYS A 16 1.10 13.20 -11.07
CA LYS A 16 0.04 13.36 -10.06
C LYS A 16 -0.82 12.10 -10.04
N GLY A 17 -0.74 11.35 -8.94
CA GLY A 17 -1.53 10.14 -8.73
C GLY A 17 -2.83 10.41 -7.98
N LYS A 18 -3.63 9.37 -7.73
CA LYS A 18 -4.90 9.45 -6.98
C LYS A 18 -4.70 10.03 -5.56
N VAL A 19 -3.61 9.64 -4.88
CA VAL A 19 -3.35 9.98 -3.47
C VAL A 19 -1.92 10.48 -3.23
N ARG A 20 -1.11 10.61 -4.26
CA ARG A 20 0.31 10.94 -4.18
C ARG A 20 0.71 11.85 -5.32
N ASP A 21 1.50 12.88 -5.02
CA ASP A 21 2.11 13.76 -6.00
C ASP A 21 3.61 13.50 -6.03
N VAL A 22 4.18 13.37 -7.22
CA VAL A 22 5.59 13.05 -7.45
C VAL A 22 6.24 14.16 -8.27
N TYR A 23 7.38 14.65 -7.81
CA TYR A 23 8.15 15.69 -8.45
C TYR A 23 9.55 15.21 -8.80
N GLU A 24 10.12 15.77 -9.86
CA GLU A 24 11.54 15.60 -10.18
C GLU A 24 12.38 16.60 -9.39
N ILE A 25 13.47 16.10 -8.82
CA ILE A 25 14.49 16.93 -8.18
C ILE A 25 15.86 16.31 -8.47
N ASP A 26 16.66 16.96 -9.32
CA ASP A 26 17.92 16.46 -9.85
C ASP A 26 17.75 15.03 -10.45
N ASP A 27 18.56 14.08 -9.98
CA ASP A 27 18.52 12.67 -10.37
C ASP A 27 17.55 11.83 -9.52
N LYS A 28 16.71 12.48 -8.71
CA LYS A 28 15.81 11.85 -7.73
C LYS A 28 14.35 12.21 -7.97
N LEU A 29 13.49 11.59 -7.18
CA LEU A 29 12.06 11.93 -7.08
C LEU A 29 11.72 12.34 -5.66
N LEU A 30 10.81 13.29 -5.55
CA LEU A 30 10.18 13.66 -4.29
C LEU A 30 8.74 13.13 -4.30
N LEU A 31 8.45 12.15 -3.43
CA LEU A 31 7.14 11.54 -3.29
C LEU A 31 6.41 12.23 -2.14
N VAL A 32 5.31 12.92 -2.43
CA VAL A 32 4.47 13.58 -1.42
C VAL A 32 3.15 12.84 -1.29
N VAL A 33 2.91 12.20 -0.17
CA VAL A 33 1.66 11.49 0.11
C VAL A 33 0.65 12.50 0.67
N THR A 34 -0.45 12.66 -0.04
CA THR A 34 -1.53 13.59 0.34
C THR A 34 -2.55 12.92 1.25
N ASP A 35 -3.46 13.72 1.79
CA ASP A 35 -4.57 13.24 2.60
C ASP A 35 -5.79 12.82 1.76
N ARG A 36 -5.67 12.87 0.42
CA ARG A 36 -6.67 12.29 -0.48
C ARG A 36 -6.83 10.80 -0.21
N ILE A 37 -8.06 10.31 -0.30
CA ILE A 37 -8.36 8.89 -0.27
C ILE A 37 -9.04 8.48 -1.57
N SER A 38 -8.75 7.28 -2.04
CA SER A 38 -9.39 6.70 -3.23
C SER A 38 -9.99 5.34 -2.91
N ALA A 39 -11.18 5.09 -3.45
CA ALA A 39 -11.85 3.79 -3.38
C ALA A 39 -12.56 3.54 -4.72
N PHE A 40 -12.58 2.26 -5.17
CA PHE A 40 -13.19 1.88 -6.45
C PHE A 40 -12.71 2.72 -7.63
N ASP A 41 -11.42 3.09 -7.66
CA ASP A 41 -10.74 3.93 -8.64
C ASP A 41 -11.10 5.42 -8.65
N TYR A 42 -12.00 5.88 -7.81
CA TYR A 42 -12.34 7.29 -7.62
C TYR A 42 -11.55 7.90 -6.45
N VAL A 43 -11.08 9.14 -6.64
CA VAL A 43 -10.65 9.99 -5.53
C VAL A 43 -11.90 10.56 -4.89
N LEU A 44 -12.04 10.40 -3.58
CA LEU A 44 -13.22 10.85 -2.84
C LEU A 44 -13.14 12.36 -2.55
N HIS A 45 -14.29 12.97 -2.28
CA HIS A 45 -14.38 14.41 -2.05
C HIS A 45 -13.72 14.84 -0.74
N GLU A 46 -13.91 14.05 0.32
CA GLU A 46 -13.39 14.33 1.64
C GLU A 46 -12.00 13.72 1.82
N PRO A 47 -11.00 14.54 2.19
CA PRO A 47 -9.70 14.03 2.60
C PRO A 47 -9.78 13.37 3.98
N ILE A 48 -8.86 12.46 4.26
CA ILE A 48 -8.69 11.89 5.60
C ILE A 48 -7.50 12.59 6.26
N PRO A 49 -7.73 13.44 7.29
CA PRO A 49 -6.66 14.19 7.93
C PRO A 49 -5.53 13.30 8.44
N ASN A 50 -4.30 13.72 8.20
CA ASN A 50 -3.08 12.99 8.59
C ASN A 50 -2.84 11.62 7.92
N LYS A 51 -3.70 11.19 6.99
CA LYS A 51 -3.53 9.92 6.27
C LYS A 51 -2.16 9.84 5.59
N GLY A 52 -1.75 10.89 4.88
CA GLY A 52 -0.46 10.94 4.19
C GLY A 52 0.72 10.77 5.14
N ILE A 53 0.63 11.34 6.34
CA ILE A 53 1.65 11.19 7.38
C ILE A 53 1.68 9.75 7.89
N CYS A 54 0.54 9.18 8.27
CA CYS A 54 0.46 7.80 8.76
C CYS A 54 1.11 6.83 7.76
N LEU A 55 0.76 6.91 6.49
CA LEU A 55 1.29 6.02 5.45
C LEU A 55 2.79 6.18 5.26
N THR A 56 3.29 7.41 5.19
CA THR A 56 4.72 7.67 5.02
C THR A 56 5.53 7.18 6.21
N GLN A 57 5.05 7.43 7.43
CA GLN A 57 5.75 7.03 8.65
C GLN A 57 5.70 5.50 8.89
N ILE A 58 4.63 4.82 8.49
CA ILE A 58 4.57 3.34 8.48
C ILE A 58 5.56 2.80 7.44
N SER A 59 5.58 3.36 6.21
CA SER A 59 6.53 2.94 5.18
C SER A 59 7.97 3.16 5.64
N LYS A 60 8.30 4.32 6.24
CA LYS A 60 9.61 4.61 6.80
C LYS A 60 10.03 3.55 7.82
N PHE A 61 9.13 3.22 8.76
CA PHE A 61 9.38 2.18 9.76
C PHE A 61 9.77 0.85 9.09
N TRP A 62 9.02 0.43 8.07
CA TRP A 62 9.28 -0.83 7.38
C TRP A 62 10.54 -0.80 6.52
N PHE A 63 10.85 0.31 5.85
CA PHE A 63 12.13 0.46 5.13
C PHE A 63 13.31 0.35 6.07
N ASP A 64 13.23 0.93 7.25
CA ASP A 64 14.26 0.81 8.30
C ASP A 64 14.35 -0.63 8.84
N PHE A 65 13.20 -1.30 9.03
CA PHE A 65 13.12 -2.68 9.52
C PHE A 65 13.75 -3.67 8.52
N PHE A 66 13.51 -3.49 7.23
CA PHE A 66 13.99 -4.39 6.18
C PHE A 66 15.29 -3.95 5.49
N LYS A 67 15.99 -2.93 5.99
CA LYS A 67 17.20 -2.38 5.36
C LYS A 67 18.29 -3.41 5.06
N ASP A 68 18.40 -4.46 5.88
CA ASP A 68 19.37 -5.54 5.72
C ASP A 68 18.82 -6.73 4.90
N THR A 69 17.52 -6.72 4.57
CA THR A 69 16.85 -7.75 3.77
C THR A 69 16.74 -7.35 2.30
N VAL A 70 16.37 -6.10 2.02
CA VAL A 70 16.21 -5.57 0.67
C VAL A 70 16.59 -4.10 0.63
N PRO A 71 17.39 -3.67 -0.34
CA PRO A 71 17.66 -2.25 -0.52
C PRO A 71 16.39 -1.53 -0.96
N SER A 72 16.20 -0.29 -0.50
CA SER A 72 15.09 0.55 -0.87
C SER A 72 15.51 1.74 -1.73
N HIS A 73 14.54 2.38 -2.33
CA HIS A 73 14.76 3.62 -3.07
C HIS A 73 14.92 4.85 -2.16
N VAL A 74 14.63 4.75 -0.87
CA VAL A 74 14.59 5.89 0.05
C VAL A 74 15.98 6.47 0.27
N VAL A 75 16.09 7.80 0.13
CA VAL A 75 17.29 8.58 0.41
C VAL A 75 17.13 9.36 1.71
N ALA A 76 15.99 10.06 1.87
CA ALA A 76 15.68 10.87 3.04
C ALA A 76 14.17 10.96 3.27
N THR A 77 13.77 11.16 4.53
CA THR A 77 12.37 11.36 4.95
C THR A 77 12.20 12.57 5.84
N GLU A 78 13.28 13.16 6.30
CA GLU A 78 13.25 14.33 7.17
C GLU A 78 13.53 15.60 6.37
N ILE A 79 12.80 16.68 6.66
CA ILE A 79 12.92 17.95 5.93
C ILE A 79 14.34 18.53 5.96
N VAL A 80 15.06 18.32 7.05
CA VAL A 80 16.44 18.83 7.21
C VAL A 80 17.41 18.20 6.21
N ASP A 81 17.09 17.02 5.71
CA ASP A 81 17.90 16.25 4.76
C ASP A 81 17.48 16.50 3.30
N PHE A 82 16.43 17.30 3.09
CA PHE A 82 15.97 17.67 1.75
C PHE A 82 16.75 18.88 1.22
N PRO A 83 16.82 19.09 -0.11
CA PRO A 83 17.37 20.29 -0.69
C PRO A 83 16.77 21.55 -0.07
N GLY A 84 17.64 22.56 0.18
CA GLY A 84 17.29 23.75 0.96
C GLY A 84 16.08 24.56 0.44
N GLU A 85 15.83 24.52 -0.87
CA GLU A 85 14.66 25.16 -1.50
C GLU A 85 13.32 24.59 -1.01
N LEU A 86 13.31 23.35 -0.49
CA LEU A 86 12.12 22.68 0.03
C LEU A 86 11.84 23.04 1.49
N HIS A 87 12.79 23.64 2.22
CA HIS A 87 12.61 24.00 3.62
C HIS A 87 11.52 25.04 3.84
N ALA A 88 11.27 25.93 2.84
CA ALA A 88 10.15 26.88 2.88
C ALA A 88 8.78 26.19 2.86
N PHE A 89 8.69 24.93 2.45
CA PHE A 89 7.46 24.15 2.36
C PHE A 89 7.31 23.14 3.51
N LYS A 90 8.06 23.33 4.60
CA LYS A 90 8.10 22.40 5.74
C LYS A 90 6.71 22.01 6.25
N GLU A 91 5.79 22.95 6.40
CA GLU A 91 4.45 22.67 6.91
C GLU A 91 3.64 21.71 6.01
N MET A 92 3.87 21.80 4.69
CA MET A 92 3.23 20.91 3.72
C MET A 92 3.89 19.54 3.66
N LEU A 93 5.22 19.48 3.76
CA LEU A 93 6.02 18.30 3.43
C LEU A 93 6.38 17.42 4.62
N ALA A 94 6.43 17.99 5.83
CA ALA A 94 6.89 17.27 7.02
C ALA A 94 6.06 16.01 7.29
N GLY A 95 6.75 14.91 7.55
CA GLY A 95 6.18 13.62 7.92
C GLY A 95 5.50 12.84 6.78
N ARG A 96 5.21 13.48 5.63
CA ARG A 96 4.46 12.87 4.51
C ARG A 96 5.26 12.73 3.20
N THR A 97 6.55 12.99 3.25
CA THR A 97 7.37 13.10 2.05
C THR A 97 8.60 12.20 2.13
N MET A 98 8.94 11.58 1.01
CA MET A 98 10.16 10.82 0.83
C MET A 98 10.94 11.35 -0.37
N LEU A 99 12.23 11.64 -0.19
CA LEU A 99 13.19 11.81 -1.28
C LEU A 99 13.71 10.44 -1.65
N VAL A 100 13.61 10.06 -2.92
CA VAL A 100 13.91 8.70 -3.36
C VAL A 100 14.76 8.70 -4.64
N LYS A 101 15.55 7.64 -4.83
CA LYS A 101 16.26 7.38 -6.08
C LYS A 101 15.25 7.08 -7.20
N LYS A 102 15.54 7.53 -8.42
CA LYS A 102 14.84 7.03 -9.61
C LYS A 102 15.26 5.59 -9.88
N ALA A 103 14.30 4.73 -10.07
CA ALA A 103 14.50 3.33 -10.43
C ALA A 103 13.70 3.00 -11.70
N GLU A 104 14.17 2.04 -12.45
CA GLU A 104 13.39 1.42 -13.51
C GLU A 104 12.40 0.44 -12.85
N VAL A 105 11.13 0.86 -12.74
CA VAL A 105 10.10 0.11 -12.03
C VAL A 105 9.60 -1.03 -12.91
N PHE A 106 9.52 -2.24 -12.36
CA PHE A 106 8.94 -3.37 -13.07
C PHE A 106 7.44 -3.16 -13.34
N PRO A 107 6.94 -3.52 -14.53
CA PRO A 107 5.53 -3.30 -14.92
C PRO A 107 4.60 -4.36 -14.33
N VAL A 108 4.86 -4.79 -13.11
CA VAL A 108 4.09 -5.79 -12.36
C VAL A 108 3.92 -5.35 -10.90
N GLU A 109 2.81 -5.74 -10.31
CA GLU A 109 2.59 -5.64 -8.88
C GLU A 109 2.78 -7.00 -8.23
N CYS A 110 3.50 -7.03 -7.12
CA CYS A 110 3.88 -8.23 -6.41
C CYS A 110 3.00 -8.41 -5.20
N ILE A 111 1.91 -9.18 -5.34
CA ILE A 111 0.93 -9.37 -4.28
C ILE A 111 1.25 -10.68 -3.55
N VAL A 112 1.36 -10.59 -2.23
CA VAL A 112 1.47 -11.77 -1.35
C VAL A 112 0.23 -11.86 -0.48
N ARG A 113 -0.33 -13.05 -0.39
CA ARG A 113 -1.55 -13.32 0.38
C ARG A 113 -1.31 -14.42 1.40
N GLY A 114 -1.54 -14.11 2.66
CA GLY A 114 -1.56 -15.10 3.75
C GLY A 114 -2.96 -15.59 4.06
N TYR A 115 -3.98 -14.94 3.50
CA TYR A 115 -5.39 -15.22 3.76
C TYR A 115 -6.22 -15.12 2.47
N LEU A 116 -7.29 -15.89 2.39
CA LEU A 116 -8.20 -15.94 1.25
C LEU A 116 -9.21 -14.78 1.32
N SER A 117 -8.89 -13.63 0.77
CA SER A 117 -9.74 -12.43 0.86
C SER A 117 -9.79 -11.62 -0.43
N GLY A 118 -10.72 -10.69 -0.52
CA GLY A 118 -10.83 -9.72 -1.60
C GLY A 118 -10.96 -10.35 -2.99
N SER A 119 -10.10 -9.96 -3.94
CA SER A 119 -10.13 -10.51 -5.31
C SER A 119 -9.79 -12.00 -5.38
N ALA A 120 -8.95 -12.49 -4.45
CA ALA A 120 -8.63 -13.92 -4.38
C ALA A 120 -9.84 -14.75 -3.96
N TRP A 121 -10.62 -14.28 -2.98
CA TRP A 121 -11.88 -14.93 -2.58
C TRP A 121 -12.85 -15.01 -3.75
N LYS A 122 -13.04 -13.92 -4.49
CA LYS A 122 -13.91 -13.90 -5.68
C LYS A 122 -13.44 -14.86 -6.77
N SER A 123 -12.13 -14.95 -7.01
CA SER A 123 -11.57 -15.91 -7.98
C SER A 123 -11.79 -17.35 -7.52
N TYR A 124 -11.51 -17.64 -6.24
CA TYR A 124 -11.71 -18.95 -5.66
C TYR A 124 -13.17 -19.42 -5.74
N GLN A 125 -14.14 -18.55 -5.41
CA GLN A 125 -15.55 -18.86 -5.55
C GLN A 125 -15.97 -19.22 -6.98
N LYS A 126 -15.28 -18.65 -7.99
CA LYS A 126 -15.59 -18.86 -9.39
C LYS A 126 -15.13 -20.24 -9.90
N ASP A 127 -13.90 -20.62 -9.60
CA ASP A 127 -13.27 -21.80 -10.20
C ASP A 127 -12.28 -22.55 -9.29
N GLY A 128 -12.19 -22.20 -8.02
CA GLY A 128 -11.27 -22.82 -7.08
C GLY A 128 -9.79 -22.45 -7.28
N MET A 129 -9.52 -21.39 -8.06
CA MET A 129 -8.17 -21.00 -8.43
C MET A 129 -7.90 -19.53 -8.10
N VAL A 130 -6.60 -19.22 -7.84
CA VAL A 130 -6.10 -17.84 -7.69
C VAL A 130 -4.80 -17.71 -8.50
N CYS A 131 -4.77 -16.84 -9.49
CA CYS A 131 -3.58 -16.63 -10.36
C CYS A 131 -3.00 -17.93 -10.94
N GLY A 132 -3.87 -18.87 -11.36
CA GLY A 132 -3.47 -20.18 -11.88
C GLY A 132 -3.08 -21.22 -10.81
N ILE A 133 -3.12 -20.87 -9.52
CA ILE A 133 -2.86 -21.78 -8.41
C ILE A 133 -4.19 -22.43 -8.01
N LYS A 134 -4.28 -23.76 -8.13
CA LYS A 134 -5.43 -24.51 -7.63
C LYS A 134 -5.36 -24.63 -6.11
N LEU A 135 -6.41 -24.22 -5.42
CA LEU A 135 -6.51 -24.29 -3.97
C LEU A 135 -7.33 -25.51 -3.53
N PRO A 136 -7.17 -25.95 -2.27
CA PRO A 136 -8.05 -26.96 -1.66
C PRO A 136 -9.52 -26.60 -1.78
N SER A 137 -10.40 -27.59 -1.85
CA SER A 137 -11.85 -27.38 -1.73
C SER A 137 -12.23 -27.00 -0.30
N GLU A 138 -13.37 -26.31 -0.17
CA GLU A 138 -13.98 -25.98 1.13
C GLU A 138 -13.27 -24.90 1.95
N LEU A 139 -12.34 -24.14 1.36
CA LEU A 139 -11.78 -22.96 2.01
C LEU A 139 -12.86 -21.89 2.22
N GLN A 140 -12.82 -21.22 3.36
CA GLN A 140 -13.73 -20.16 3.73
C GLN A 140 -13.16 -18.77 3.45
N GLU A 141 -14.04 -17.76 3.39
CA GLU A 141 -13.58 -16.37 3.31
C GLU A 141 -12.69 -16.03 4.52
N SER A 142 -11.65 -15.28 4.27
CA SER A 142 -10.66 -14.89 5.29
C SER A 142 -9.88 -16.04 5.94
N GLU A 143 -9.97 -17.25 5.42
CA GLU A 143 -9.18 -18.37 5.92
C GLU A 143 -7.68 -18.16 5.69
N GLN A 144 -6.87 -18.52 6.67
CA GLN A 144 -5.42 -18.41 6.60
C GLN A 144 -4.85 -19.55 5.74
N PHE A 145 -3.96 -19.23 4.84
CA PHE A 145 -3.19 -20.24 4.09
C PHE A 145 -2.06 -20.82 4.94
N ASP A 146 -1.79 -22.11 4.81
CA ASP A 146 -0.63 -22.77 5.45
C ASP A 146 0.68 -22.14 4.97
N VAL A 147 0.74 -21.78 3.69
CA VAL A 147 1.87 -21.09 3.05
C VAL A 147 1.35 -19.89 2.30
N PRO A 148 1.91 -18.70 2.51
CA PRO A 148 1.51 -17.51 1.77
C PRO A 148 1.64 -17.68 0.25
N LEU A 149 0.66 -17.20 -0.49
CA LEU A 149 0.61 -17.27 -1.94
C LEU A 149 1.22 -16.03 -2.57
N PHE A 150 2.04 -16.21 -3.60
CA PHE A 150 2.48 -15.12 -4.46
C PHE A 150 1.56 -15.04 -5.69
N THR A 151 0.86 -13.92 -5.83
CA THR A 151 -0.22 -13.74 -6.81
C THR A 151 -0.05 -12.42 -7.56
N PRO A 152 0.89 -12.34 -8.53
CA PRO A 152 1.21 -11.08 -9.19
C PRO A 152 0.06 -10.56 -10.05
N SER A 153 0.09 -9.26 -10.33
CA SER A 153 -0.76 -8.61 -11.33
C SER A 153 0.05 -7.75 -12.28
N THR A 154 -0.50 -7.45 -13.44
CA THR A 154 0.05 -6.39 -14.29
C THR A 154 -0.15 -5.04 -13.62
N LYS A 155 0.73 -4.10 -13.91
CA LYS A 155 0.55 -2.69 -13.54
C LYS A 155 -0.02 -1.98 -14.76
N ALA A 156 -1.35 -1.79 -14.79
CA ALA A 156 -2.01 -1.18 -15.92
C ALA A 156 -1.72 0.33 -15.98
N GLU A 157 -1.34 0.84 -17.15
CA GLU A 157 -1.28 2.29 -17.38
C GLU A 157 -2.69 2.89 -17.49
N THR A 158 -3.63 2.11 -18.03
CA THR A 158 -5.05 2.47 -18.17
C THR A 158 -5.92 1.26 -17.85
N GLY A 159 -7.04 1.46 -17.13
CA GLY A 159 -7.94 0.38 -16.72
C GLY A 159 -7.59 -0.20 -15.36
N HIS A 160 -7.86 -1.50 -15.19
CA HIS A 160 -7.64 -2.22 -13.94
C HIS A 160 -6.44 -3.17 -14.05
N ASP A 161 -5.73 -3.34 -12.94
CA ASP A 161 -4.69 -4.34 -12.81
C ASP A 161 -5.27 -5.74 -12.98
N ILE A 162 -4.61 -6.58 -13.78
CA ILE A 162 -5.08 -7.92 -14.11
C ILE A 162 -4.20 -8.94 -13.39
N ASN A 163 -4.81 -9.80 -12.59
CA ASN A 163 -4.12 -10.92 -11.97
C ASN A 163 -3.51 -11.83 -13.04
N ILE A 164 -2.24 -12.17 -12.89
CA ILE A 164 -1.50 -13.03 -13.82
C ILE A 164 -0.87 -14.21 -13.07
N SER A 165 -0.56 -15.27 -13.81
CA SER A 165 0.23 -16.38 -13.26
C SER A 165 1.70 -15.96 -13.08
N PHE A 166 2.43 -16.69 -12.25
CA PHE A 166 3.87 -16.50 -12.09
C PHE A 166 4.64 -16.75 -13.40
N GLU A 167 4.20 -17.71 -14.21
CA GLU A 167 4.79 -17.95 -15.53
C GLU A 167 4.61 -16.73 -16.45
N LYS A 168 3.43 -16.11 -16.44
CA LYS A 168 3.20 -14.87 -17.19
C LYS A 168 4.07 -13.72 -16.70
N MET A 169 4.30 -13.60 -15.39
CA MET A 169 5.23 -12.62 -14.84
C MET A 169 6.66 -12.83 -15.36
N LYS A 170 7.14 -14.09 -15.44
CA LYS A 170 8.48 -14.41 -16.01
C LYS A 170 8.61 -13.93 -17.46
N GLU A 171 7.57 -14.05 -18.26
CA GLU A 171 7.58 -13.55 -19.64
C GLU A 171 7.71 -12.02 -19.70
N ILE A 172 7.17 -11.29 -18.71
CA ILE A 172 7.16 -9.83 -18.67
C ILE A 172 8.49 -9.28 -18.14
N VAL A 173 9.01 -9.83 -17.05
CA VAL A 173 10.16 -9.24 -16.32
C VAL A 173 11.45 -10.04 -16.45
N GLY A 174 11.42 -11.21 -17.09
CA GLY A 174 12.52 -12.16 -17.14
C GLY A 174 12.51 -13.14 -15.96
N GLU A 175 13.01 -14.35 -16.21
CA GLU A 175 12.92 -15.45 -15.24
C GLU A 175 13.73 -15.17 -13.97
N GLU A 176 14.97 -14.69 -14.12
CA GLU A 176 15.87 -14.42 -12.99
C GLU A 176 15.28 -13.35 -12.04
N ASP A 177 14.81 -12.23 -12.59
CA ASP A 177 14.20 -11.15 -11.82
C ASP A 177 12.89 -11.59 -11.18
N ALA A 178 12.04 -12.31 -11.91
CA ALA A 178 10.77 -12.83 -11.38
C ALA A 178 10.97 -13.74 -10.17
N VAL A 179 11.96 -14.62 -10.21
CA VAL A 179 12.29 -15.52 -9.09
C VAL A 179 12.78 -14.71 -7.89
N LYS A 180 13.73 -13.80 -8.08
CA LYS A 180 14.26 -12.94 -7.01
C LYS A 180 13.17 -12.08 -6.36
N ILE A 181 12.32 -11.45 -7.18
CA ILE A 181 11.21 -10.61 -6.70
C ILE A 181 10.21 -11.44 -5.90
N LYS A 182 9.85 -12.64 -6.36
CA LYS A 182 8.97 -13.55 -5.63
C LYS A 182 9.56 -13.94 -4.27
N GLU A 183 10.82 -14.34 -4.23
CA GLU A 183 11.50 -14.72 -2.98
C GLU A 183 11.54 -13.55 -1.98
N LEU A 184 11.92 -12.35 -2.46
CA LEU A 184 11.94 -11.14 -1.63
C LEU A 184 10.54 -10.80 -1.12
N SER A 185 9.52 -10.86 -1.98
CA SER A 185 8.13 -10.56 -1.60
C SER A 185 7.63 -11.48 -0.50
N LEU A 186 7.85 -12.80 -0.66
CA LEU A 186 7.45 -13.80 0.33
C LEU A 186 8.20 -13.62 1.65
N LYS A 187 9.51 -13.32 1.60
CA LYS A 187 10.34 -13.09 2.78
C LYS A 187 9.87 -11.85 3.54
N ILE A 188 9.74 -10.71 2.86
CA ILE A 188 9.28 -9.45 3.47
C ILE A 188 7.88 -9.62 4.07
N TYR A 189 6.98 -10.27 3.34
CA TYR A 189 5.63 -10.54 3.84
C TYR A 189 5.67 -11.38 5.12
N LYS A 190 6.39 -12.50 5.13
CA LYS A 190 6.44 -13.42 6.27
C LYS A 190 6.98 -12.73 7.52
N GLU A 191 8.11 -12.05 7.40
CA GLU A 191 8.74 -11.35 8.53
C GLU A 191 7.87 -10.17 9.03
N GLY A 192 7.29 -9.39 8.10
CA GLY A 192 6.41 -8.26 8.42
C GLY A 192 5.09 -8.72 9.05
N ALA A 193 4.47 -9.78 8.53
CA ALA A 193 3.24 -10.34 9.07
C ALA A 193 3.45 -10.94 10.49
N GLU A 194 4.59 -11.59 10.72
CA GLU A 194 4.96 -12.08 12.05
C GLU A 194 5.15 -10.95 13.04
N TYR A 195 5.84 -9.88 12.65
CA TYR A 195 6.01 -8.69 13.49
C TYR A 195 4.66 -8.03 13.79
N ALA A 196 3.86 -7.76 12.76
CA ALA A 196 2.55 -7.11 12.89
C ALA A 196 1.59 -7.94 13.78
N ARG A 197 1.62 -9.27 13.67
CA ARG A 197 0.82 -10.17 14.50
C ARG A 197 1.12 -10.00 16.00
N LYS A 198 2.39 -9.85 16.37
CA LYS A 198 2.83 -9.56 17.75
C LYS A 198 2.36 -8.21 18.25
N LYS A 199 2.00 -7.29 17.32
CA LYS A 199 1.44 -5.97 17.59
C LYS A 199 -0.09 -5.92 17.52
N GLY A 200 -0.74 -7.07 17.34
CA GLY A 200 -2.20 -7.18 17.28
C GLY A 200 -2.80 -6.92 15.88
N ILE A 201 -1.98 -6.89 14.83
CA ILE A 201 -2.42 -6.70 13.46
C ILE A 201 -2.13 -7.95 12.61
N ILE A 202 -3.15 -8.44 11.92
CA ILE A 202 -2.99 -9.40 10.83
C ILE A 202 -2.81 -8.62 9.52
N ILE A 203 -1.72 -8.86 8.81
CA ILE A 203 -1.57 -8.43 7.42
C ILE A 203 -2.08 -9.57 6.54
N ALA A 204 -3.30 -9.43 6.04
CA ALA A 204 -3.95 -10.50 5.29
C ALA A 204 -3.36 -10.68 3.89
N ASP A 205 -3.11 -9.58 3.21
CA ASP A 205 -2.37 -9.50 1.96
C ASP A 205 -1.66 -8.16 1.86
N THR A 206 -0.72 -8.09 0.95
CA THR A 206 0.01 -6.86 0.64
C THR A 206 0.45 -6.84 -0.81
N LYS A 207 0.64 -5.65 -1.33
CA LYS A 207 1.15 -5.35 -2.65
C LYS A 207 2.50 -4.64 -2.53
N PHE A 208 3.53 -5.20 -3.15
CA PHE A 208 4.84 -4.59 -3.29
C PHE A 208 5.09 -4.15 -4.72
N GLU A 209 5.91 -3.11 -4.86
CA GLU A 209 6.49 -2.70 -6.13
C GLU A 209 8.02 -2.79 -6.05
N PHE A 210 8.63 -3.27 -7.11
CA PHE A 210 10.08 -3.37 -7.23
C PHE A 210 10.56 -2.63 -8.46
N GLY A 211 11.83 -2.27 -8.45
CA GLY A 211 12.53 -1.68 -9.57
C GLY A 211 13.99 -2.05 -9.57
N LYS A 212 14.71 -1.60 -10.61
CA LYS A 212 16.15 -1.76 -10.73
C LYS A 212 16.88 -0.41 -10.70
N ILE A 213 18.07 -0.42 -10.10
CA ILE A 213 19.10 0.61 -10.26
C ILE A 213 20.37 -0.13 -10.65
N GLY A 214 20.80 -0.01 -11.92
CA GLY A 214 21.77 -0.93 -12.49
C GLY A 214 21.24 -2.37 -12.45
N ASP A 215 22.03 -3.30 -11.93
CA ASP A 215 21.61 -4.71 -11.79
C ASP A 215 20.95 -5.02 -10.43
N GLN A 216 20.84 -4.02 -9.55
CA GLN A 216 20.31 -4.24 -8.21
C GLN A 216 18.79 -4.07 -8.18
N ILE A 217 18.09 -5.13 -7.75
CA ILE A 217 16.65 -5.06 -7.45
C ILE A 217 16.47 -4.34 -6.11
N ILE A 218 15.58 -3.36 -6.10
CA ILE A 218 15.22 -2.58 -4.93
C ILE A 218 13.70 -2.55 -4.75
N ILE A 219 13.25 -2.42 -3.51
CA ILE A 219 11.84 -2.16 -3.23
C ILE A 219 11.56 -0.67 -3.36
N VAL A 220 10.42 -0.34 -3.99
CA VAL A 220 10.01 1.04 -4.27
C VAL A 220 8.59 1.29 -3.78
N ASP A 221 8.15 2.53 -3.88
CA ASP A 221 6.82 3.01 -3.52
C ASP A 221 6.58 2.98 -2.00
N GLU A 222 5.53 2.36 -1.55
CA GLU A 222 5.19 2.15 -0.13
C GLU A 222 5.26 0.67 0.24
N ILE A 223 5.42 0.39 1.52
CA ILE A 223 5.58 -0.98 2.00
C ILE A 223 4.73 -1.24 3.24
N LEU A 224 3.90 -2.30 3.21
CA LEU A 224 3.10 -2.79 4.33
C LEU A 224 2.32 -1.67 5.05
N THR A 225 1.63 -0.85 4.28
CA THR A 225 0.76 0.22 4.79
C THR A 225 -0.72 -0.19 4.69
N PRO A 226 -1.63 0.49 5.38
CA PRO A 226 -3.06 0.28 5.20
C PRO A 226 -3.59 0.59 3.79
N ASP A 227 -2.81 1.27 2.93
CA ASP A 227 -3.17 1.52 1.54
C ASP A 227 -2.73 0.39 0.59
N SER A 228 -1.58 -0.22 0.85
CA SER A 228 -1.04 -1.34 0.07
C SER A 228 -1.43 -2.72 0.62
N SER A 229 -2.04 -2.79 1.80
CA SER A 229 -2.28 -4.04 2.53
C SER A 229 -3.66 -4.05 3.20
N ARG A 230 -4.20 -5.25 3.47
CA ARG A 230 -5.33 -5.42 4.38
C ARG A 230 -4.83 -5.67 5.79
N PHE A 231 -5.20 -4.76 6.71
CA PHE A 231 -4.86 -4.82 8.11
C PHE A 231 -6.09 -5.17 8.93
N TRP A 232 -6.09 -6.35 9.58
CA TRP A 232 -7.17 -6.79 10.43
C TRP A 232 -6.77 -6.80 11.90
N PRO A 233 -7.67 -6.42 12.84
CA PRO A 233 -7.43 -6.61 14.26
C PRO A 233 -7.35 -8.10 14.58
N ALA A 234 -6.23 -8.52 15.18
CA ALA A 234 -5.95 -9.92 15.42
C ALA A 234 -6.87 -10.55 16.48
N ASP A 235 -7.38 -9.73 17.40
CA ASP A 235 -8.32 -10.10 18.47
C ASP A 235 -9.77 -10.29 17.98
N LYS A 236 -10.08 -9.83 16.77
CA LYS A 236 -11.42 -9.92 16.16
C LYS A 236 -11.45 -10.83 14.94
N TYR A 237 -10.34 -11.50 14.64
CA TYR A 237 -10.23 -12.35 13.47
C TYR A 237 -11.10 -13.61 13.63
N GLU A 238 -11.96 -13.84 12.64
CA GLU A 238 -12.82 -15.02 12.54
C GLU A 238 -12.91 -15.48 11.08
N PRO A 239 -12.45 -16.70 10.73
CA PRO A 239 -12.60 -17.22 9.37
C PRO A 239 -14.06 -17.47 9.02
N GLY A 240 -14.39 -17.43 7.73
CA GLY A 240 -15.74 -17.65 7.23
C GLY A 240 -16.54 -16.35 6.99
N CYS A 241 -15.99 -15.19 7.33
CA CYS A 241 -16.65 -13.90 7.09
C CYS A 241 -15.68 -12.80 6.70
N SER A 242 -16.23 -11.68 6.24
CA SER A 242 -15.48 -10.44 6.03
C SER A 242 -14.97 -9.88 7.36
N GLN A 243 -13.74 -9.36 7.38
CA GLN A 243 -13.07 -8.92 8.60
C GLN A 243 -13.21 -7.40 8.83
N PRO A 244 -13.32 -6.95 10.09
CA PRO A 244 -13.06 -5.54 10.41
C PRO A 244 -11.62 -5.18 10.01
N SER A 245 -11.38 -3.91 9.66
CA SER A 245 -10.06 -3.52 9.15
C SER A 245 -9.61 -2.15 9.64
N PHE A 246 -8.29 -1.92 9.63
CA PHE A 246 -7.65 -0.61 9.80
C PHE A 246 -7.36 0.09 8.47
N ASP A 247 -7.80 -0.46 7.35
CA ASP A 247 -7.55 0.03 6.00
C ASP A 247 -8.79 0.66 5.35
N LYS A 248 -8.74 0.86 4.04
CA LYS A 248 -9.83 1.45 3.22
C LYS A 248 -11.13 0.64 3.21
N GLN A 249 -11.16 -0.58 3.78
CA GLN A 249 -12.36 -1.41 3.70
C GLN A 249 -13.56 -0.75 4.38
N TYR A 250 -13.32 -0.04 5.50
CA TYR A 250 -14.39 0.71 6.18
C TYR A 250 -15.07 1.75 5.27
N VAL A 251 -14.28 2.49 4.50
CA VAL A 251 -14.80 3.45 3.51
C VAL A 251 -15.50 2.72 2.37
N ARG A 252 -14.95 1.59 1.89
CA ARG A 252 -15.57 0.79 0.84
C ARG A 252 -16.92 0.20 1.28
N ASP A 253 -17.03 -0.24 2.52
CA ASP A 253 -18.27 -0.77 3.10
C ASP A 253 -19.32 0.32 3.20
N TYR A 254 -18.94 1.51 3.68
CA TYR A 254 -19.84 2.67 3.67
C TYR A 254 -20.34 2.99 2.25
N LEU A 255 -19.42 3.17 1.29
CA LEU A 255 -19.79 3.47 -0.09
C LEU A 255 -20.69 2.39 -0.71
N SER A 256 -20.45 1.13 -0.40
CA SER A 256 -21.28 0.02 -0.86
C SER A 256 -22.68 0.03 -0.22
N SER A 257 -22.81 0.48 1.04
CA SER A 257 -24.09 0.59 1.74
C SER A 257 -24.99 1.70 1.21
N THR A 258 -24.42 2.71 0.53
CA THR A 258 -25.19 3.81 -0.07
C THR A 258 -25.95 3.42 -1.35
N GLY A 259 -25.70 2.24 -1.90
CA GLY A 259 -26.24 1.82 -3.20
C GLY A 259 -25.56 2.47 -4.41
N TRP A 260 -24.41 3.12 -4.22
CA TRP A 260 -23.67 3.75 -5.31
C TRP A 260 -23.23 2.71 -6.37
N ASP A 261 -23.44 3.06 -7.63
CA ASP A 261 -23.20 2.18 -8.80
C ASP A 261 -21.70 2.01 -9.15
N LYS A 262 -20.80 2.74 -8.49
CA LYS A 262 -19.35 2.75 -8.73
C LYS A 262 -18.92 3.24 -10.13
N ASN A 263 -19.83 3.85 -10.88
CA ASN A 263 -19.59 4.39 -12.21
C ASN A 263 -19.92 5.90 -12.32
N SER A 264 -20.63 6.44 -11.35
CA SER A 264 -20.93 7.87 -11.21
C SER A 264 -20.01 8.54 -10.19
N ASN A 265 -20.14 9.85 -10.00
CA ASN A 265 -19.43 10.54 -8.93
C ASN A 265 -19.70 9.88 -7.57
N PRO A 266 -18.68 9.63 -6.75
CA PRO A 266 -18.88 9.00 -5.46
C PRO A 266 -19.70 9.89 -4.52
N PRO A 267 -20.52 9.30 -3.63
CA PRO A 267 -21.19 10.05 -2.59
C PRO A 267 -20.20 10.67 -1.60
N HIS A 268 -20.63 11.76 -0.96
CA HIS A 268 -19.86 12.39 0.11
C HIS A 268 -19.74 11.48 1.33
N LEU A 269 -18.57 11.55 1.99
CA LEU A 269 -18.34 10.85 3.26
C LEU A 269 -18.88 11.70 4.41
N PRO A 270 -19.72 11.15 5.30
CA PRO A 270 -20.08 11.82 6.56
C PRO A 270 -18.86 12.09 7.44
N GLU A 271 -18.94 13.12 8.28
CA GLU A 271 -17.84 13.48 9.22
C GLU A 271 -17.43 12.31 10.12
N GLU A 272 -18.40 11.51 10.57
CA GLU A 272 -18.13 10.31 11.37
C GLU A 272 -17.32 9.25 10.60
N VAL A 273 -17.55 9.09 9.29
CA VAL A 273 -16.79 8.15 8.46
C VAL A 273 -15.37 8.66 8.25
N VAL A 274 -15.20 9.96 8.03
CA VAL A 274 -13.88 10.59 7.93
C VAL A 274 -13.11 10.43 9.24
N ALA A 275 -13.73 10.79 10.38
CA ALA A 275 -13.10 10.72 11.69
C ALA A 275 -12.70 9.29 12.09
N GLU A 276 -13.60 8.31 11.87
CA GLU A 276 -13.30 6.90 12.16
C GLU A 276 -12.20 6.37 11.25
N THR A 277 -12.20 6.75 9.97
CA THR A 277 -11.14 6.38 9.03
C THR A 277 -9.79 6.96 9.49
N GLN A 278 -9.74 8.23 9.85
CA GLN A 278 -8.54 8.87 10.39
C GLN A 278 -8.02 8.11 11.62
N ARG A 279 -8.90 7.81 12.58
CA ARG A 279 -8.54 7.06 13.79
C ARG A 279 -7.92 5.71 13.45
N ARG A 280 -8.48 4.96 12.50
CA ARG A 280 -7.95 3.66 12.07
C ARG A 280 -6.54 3.74 11.49
N TYR A 281 -6.24 4.77 10.68
CA TYR A 281 -4.89 4.99 10.17
C TYR A 281 -3.90 5.34 11.29
N GLN A 282 -4.32 6.14 12.26
CA GLN A 282 -3.50 6.49 13.43
C GLN A 282 -3.29 5.27 14.34
N ASP A 283 -4.33 4.49 14.60
CA ASP A 283 -4.22 3.24 15.37
C ASP A 283 -3.23 2.28 14.70
N ALA A 284 -3.34 2.09 13.38
CA ALA A 284 -2.40 1.25 12.64
C ALA A 284 -0.95 1.75 12.76
N TYR A 285 -0.74 3.07 12.66
CA TYR A 285 0.58 3.67 12.87
C TYR A 285 1.10 3.39 14.29
N GLU A 286 0.30 3.66 15.33
CA GLU A 286 0.71 3.46 16.72
C GLU A 286 1.03 2.00 17.03
N MET A 287 0.19 1.07 16.53
CA MET A 287 0.39 -0.36 16.74
C MET A 287 1.67 -0.87 16.06
N ILE A 288 1.88 -0.52 14.79
CA ILE A 288 3.04 -0.99 14.02
C ILE A 288 4.34 -0.38 14.54
N THR A 289 4.36 0.93 14.75
CA THR A 289 5.61 1.63 15.13
C THR A 289 5.90 1.59 16.64
N GLY A 290 4.89 1.35 17.45
CA GLY A 290 4.95 1.47 18.91
C GLY A 290 5.08 2.92 19.41
N LYS A 291 4.87 3.91 18.53
CA LYS A 291 4.99 5.34 18.85
C LYS A 291 3.61 5.99 18.86
N LYS A 292 3.39 6.94 19.77
CA LYS A 292 2.18 7.78 19.74
C LYS A 292 2.20 8.70 18.52
N PHE A 293 1.02 8.91 17.93
CA PHE A 293 0.87 9.84 16.81
C PHE A 293 0.92 11.28 17.31
N ASN A 294 2.07 11.94 17.18
CA ASN A 294 2.35 13.30 17.67
C ASN A 294 2.84 14.21 16.54
N PHE A 295 2.13 14.23 15.44
CA PHE A 295 2.39 15.13 14.31
C PHE A 295 1.37 16.28 14.35
N GLU A 296 1.62 17.27 15.20
CA GLU A 296 0.83 18.52 15.33
C GLU A 296 1.46 19.67 14.54
#